data_2e4b8d79ecbcd83f9bde5104d8fbfb11
#
_entry.id   2e4b8d79ecbcd83f9bde5104d8fbfb11
#
_cell.length_a   1.000
_cell.length_b   1.000
_cell.length_c   1.000
_cell.angle_alpha   90.00
_cell.angle_beta   90.00
_cell.angle_gamma   90.00
#
_symmetry.space_group_name_H-M   'P 1'
#
loop_
_entity.id
_entity.type
_entity.pdbx_description
1 polymer ?
#
loop_
_entity_poly.entity_id
_entity_poly.type
_entity_poly.pdbx_seq_one_letter_code
_entity_poly.pdbx_strand_id
1 'polypeptide(L)'
;MSFAPSRYGVQDRQLTSAERWLCFAALFFLGFTATFNQFKAAPAIQFIGADLGMGVDMLSQIMGVFSIAGMILAYPGMLVMQKWGVKFSIIVTSLIQLLGSVICMFSVNTAMFLTGRTLEGVAYGLICVIGPNIMPRLFPLKDQGLCMGIWSQWTPVGVVLSFFAAPIIFEAAGGAAVAFSWRPIWIVSIVMEIVSIVWLLVSCKMPQIPENELLDSDPSKRKQPGRNFTLAGMIVCAFFFVWVFDYVANINTLYPTFLQNVKGLSVFDSSMLPNWTAIISIPLGILFGVLADKRNFRKWMVAGGYLLVAVLMAFFYFTPGTDMTGPWVASIFMGLAGAMVPTGTRAITPVLVPEPKKTDFVLATMAFATGVAQVVGGYIVSPIVTTLGWQANAQFVLAPLAVLAALAVIVFVKSDRKVAEIRAQERAAQDGMGKVEQ
;
A
#
# COMPACT_ATOMS: atom_id res chain seq x y z
N MET A 1 12.53 25.80 9.96
CA MET A 1 11.56 25.67 11.06
C MET A 1 12.00 24.49 11.89
N SER A 2 12.46 24.70 13.12
CA SER A 2 12.78 23.60 14.03
C SER A 2 11.49 22.82 14.30
N PHE A 3 11.55 21.51 14.23
CA PHE A 3 10.46 20.68 14.73
C PHE A 3 10.32 20.97 16.22
N ALA A 4 9.25 21.68 16.60
CA ALA A 4 8.92 21.78 18.00
C ALA A 4 8.74 20.36 18.54
N PRO A 5 9.36 19.99 19.67
CA PRO A 5 9.18 18.68 20.26
C PRO A 5 7.67 18.47 20.45
N SER A 6 7.14 17.41 19.86
CA SER A 6 5.72 17.11 20.01
C SER A 6 5.45 16.91 21.49
N ARG A 7 4.50 17.61 22.09
CA ARG A 7 4.11 17.50 23.51
C ARG A 7 3.63 16.08 23.90
N TYR A 8 3.58 15.17 22.93
CA TYR A 8 2.98 13.84 23.06
C TYR A 8 4.02 12.73 22.87
N GLY A 9 4.60 12.30 23.98
CA GLY A 9 5.27 11.00 24.09
C GLY A 9 6.67 10.87 23.50
N VAL A 10 7.40 11.94 23.39
CA VAL A 10 8.80 11.94 23.00
C VAL A 10 9.66 11.51 24.19
N GLN A 11 10.55 10.56 23.98
CA GLN A 11 11.51 10.13 24.99
C GLN A 11 12.89 10.71 24.68
N ASP A 12 13.58 11.18 25.72
CA ASP A 12 14.94 11.78 25.63
C ASP A 12 16.05 10.72 25.40
N ARG A 13 15.70 9.44 25.29
CA ARG A 13 16.65 8.33 25.13
C ARG A 13 16.52 7.67 23.75
N GLN A 14 17.61 7.09 23.29
CA GLN A 14 17.57 6.20 22.13
C GLN A 14 16.73 4.96 22.45
N LEU A 15 15.87 4.56 21.50
CA LEU A 15 15.05 3.36 21.61
C LEU A 15 15.93 2.11 21.53
N THR A 16 15.64 1.14 22.39
CA THR A 16 16.23 -0.20 22.28
C THR A 16 15.69 -0.92 21.05
N SER A 17 16.41 -1.94 20.57
CA SER A 17 15.96 -2.76 19.45
C SER A 17 14.57 -3.37 19.70
N ALA A 18 14.30 -3.85 20.90
CA ALA A 18 13.00 -4.40 21.28
C ALA A 18 11.87 -3.36 21.18
N GLU A 19 12.10 -2.14 21.66
CA GLU A 19 11.10 -1.05 21.59
C GLU A 19 10.81 -0.64 20.15
N ARG A 20 11.83 -0.61 19.28
CA ARG A 20 11.65 -0.35 17.85
C ARG A 20 10.76 -1.40 17.17
N TRP A 21 11.05 -2.68 17.43
CA TRP A 21 10.27 -3.79 16.85
C TRP A 21 8.85 -3.89 17.43
N LEU A 22 8.65 -3.58 18.71
CA LEU A 22 7.31 -3.51 19.30
C LEU A 22 6.48 -2.37 18.71
N CYS A 23 7.09 -1.20 18.52
CA CYS A 23 6.43 -0.09 17.84
C CYS A 23 6.10 -0.44 16.39
N PHE A 24 7.04 -1.06 15.67
CA PHE A 24 6.83 -1.54 14.30
C PHE A 24 5.68 -2.55 14.21
N ALA A 25 5.65 -3.53 15.12
CA ALA A 25 4.61 -4.56 15.15
C ALA A 25 3.21 -3.94 15.40
N ALA A 26 3.11 -2.96 16.30
CA ALA A 26 1.85 -2.24 16.53
C ALA A 26 1.39 -1.45 15.30
N LEU A 27 2.32 -0.82 14.59
CA LEU A 27 2.04 -0.12 13.34
C LEU A 27 1.65 -1.06 12.21
N PHE A 28 2.33 -2.19 12.10
CA PHE A 28 2.01 -3.23 11.12
C PHE A 28 0.62 -3.80 11.37
N PHE A 29 0.27 -4.03 12.64
CA PHE A 29 -1.05 -4.47 13.05
C PHE A 29 -2.13 -3.45 12.65
N LEU A 30 -1.90 -2.15 12.89
CA LEU A 30 -2.79 -1.09 12.41
C LEU A 30 -2.92 -1.10 10.89
N GLY A 31 -1.81 -1.26 10.17
CA GLY A 31 -1.77 -1.30 8.70
C GLY A 31 -2.65 -2.43 8.16
N PHE A 32 -2.42 -3.67 8.55
CA PHE A 32 -3.21 -4.77 8.00
C PHE A 32 -4.68 -4.72 8.45
N THR A 33 -5.00 -4.16 9.63
CA THR A 33 -6.37 -3.89 10.05
C THR A 33 -7.05 -2.92 9.09
N ALA A 34 -6.34 -1.89 8.61
CA ALA A 34 -6.89 -0.96 7.63
C ALA A 34 -7.16 -1.64 6.26
N THR A 35 -6.30 -2.55 5.83
CA THR A 35 -6.57 -3.34 4.61
C THR A 35 -7.69 -4.36 4.82
N PHE A 36 -7.78 -4.97 5.99
CA PHE A 36 -8.91 -5.80 6.34
C PHE A 36 -10.22 -4.99 6.21
N ASN A 37 -10.24 -3.77 6.73
CA ASN A 37 -11.39 -2.87 6.58
C ASN A 37 -11.72 -2.53 5.12
N GLN A 38 -10.71 -2.40 4.26
CA GLN A 38 -10.93 -2.17 2.84
C GLN A 38 -11.71 -3.31 2.19
N PHE A 39 -11.29 -4.54 2.40
CA PHE A 39 -11.77 -5.71 1.65
C PHE A 39 -12.84 -6.53 2.37
N LYS A 40 -13.06 -6.38 3.67
CA LYS A 40 -14.04 -7.15 4.46
C LYS A 40 -15.47 -7.08 3.93
N ALA A 41 -15.83 -5.99 3.24
CA ALA A 41 -17.15 -5.82 2.65
C ALA A 41 -17.34 -6.63 1.35
N ALA A 42 -16.26 -6.93 0.62
CA ALA A 42 -16.35 -7.52 -0.72
C ALA A 42 -17.07 -8.88 -0.77
N PRO A 43 -16.81 -9.86 0.13
CA PRO A 43 -17.52 -11.13 0.12
C PRO A 43 -19.03 -11.02 0.34
N ALA A 44 -19.46 -10.07 1.17
CA ALA A 44 -20.86 -9.89 1.55
C ALA A 44 -21.54 -8.69 0.86
N ILE A 45 -20.92 -8.12 -0.18
CA ILE A 45 -21.34 -6.83 -0.77
C ILE A 45 -22.79 -6.85 -1.27
N GLN A 46 -23.26 -7.95 -1.86
CA GLN A 46 -24.62 -8.10 -2.35
C GLN A 46 -25.64 -8.11 -1.20
N PHE A 47 -25.30 -8.76 -0.09
CA PHE A 47 -26.18 -8.87 1.09
C PHE A 47 -26.24 -7.53 1.85
N ILE A 48 -25.11 -6.83 1.95
CA ILE A 48 -25.06 -5.46 2.47
C ILE A 48 -25.97 -4.55 1.64
N GLY A 49 -25.88 -4.65 0.32
CA GLY A 49 -26.71 -3.87 -0.59
C GLY A 49 -28.20 -4.16 -0.42
N ALA A 50 -28.59 -5.43 -0.36
CA ALA A 50 -29.96 -5.84 -0.15
C ALA A 50 -30.54 -5.33 1.18
N ASP A 51 -29.82 -5.50 2.29
CA ASP A 51 -30.25 -5.07 3.62
C ASP A 51 -30.39 -3.55 3.77
N LEU A 52 -29.58 -2.79 3.01
CA LEU A 52 -29.55 -1.31 3.08
C LEU A 52 -30.35 -0.65 1.95
N GLY A 53 -31.04 -1.43 1.11
CA GLY A 53 -31.83 -0.92 -0.01
C GLY A 53 -30.99 -0.28 -1.13
N MET A 54 -29.77 -0.77 -1.35
CA MET A 54 -28.89 -0.30 -2.42
C MET A 54 -29.18 -1.03 -3.73
N GLY A 55 -29.34 -0.28 -4.81
CA GLY A 55 -29.37 -0.87 -6.15
C GLY A 55 -28.03 -1.49 -6.55
N VAL A 56 -28.05 -2.41 -7.53
CA VAL A 56 -26.85 -3.12 -8.02
C VAL A 56 -25.79 -2.13 -8.53
N ASP A 57 -26.20 -1.01 -9.11
CA ASP A 57 -25.36 0.10 -9.57
C ASP A 57 -24.62 0.83 -8.44
N MET A 58 -25.17 0.79 -7.24
CA MET A 58 -24.60 1.43 -6.06
C MET A 58 -23.59 0.55 -5.31
N LEU A 59 -23.55 -0.76 -5.56
CA LEU A 59 -22.65 -1.68 -4.85
C LEU A 59 -21.17 -1.32 -5.04
N SER A 60 -20.79 -0.86 -6.23
CA SER A 60 -19.43 -0.38 -6.51
C SER A 60 -19.03 0.82 -5.66
N GLN A 61 -19.99 1.63 -5.22
CA GLN A 61 -19.75 2.80 -4.36
C GLN A 61 -19.21 2.40 -2.98
N ILE A 62 -19.56 1.22 -2.48
CA ILE A 62 -19.06 0.70 -1.19
C ILE A 62 -17.53 0.64 -1.18
N MET A 63 -16.93 0.22 -2.29
CA MET A 63 -15.47 0.17 -2.43
C MET A 63 -14.90 1.50 -2.95
N GLY A 64 -15.62 2.17 -3.84
CA GLY A 64 -15.19 3.44 -4.46
C GLY A 64 -15.05 4.58 -3.47
N VAL A 65 -16.04 4.78 -2.61
CA VAL A 65 -16.03 5.85 -1.59
C VAL A 65 -14.85 5.70 -0.63
N PHE A 66 -14.56 4.47 -0.23
CA PHE A 66 -13.38 4.16 0.59
C PHE A 66 -12.07 4.64 -0.09
N SER A 67 -11.90 4.32 -1.37
CA SER A 67 -10.69 4.66 -2.13
C SER A 67 -10.58 6.16 -2.42
N ILE A 68 -11.69 6.83 -2.75
CA ILE A 68 -11.74 8.28 -3.00
C ILE A 68 -11.36 9.05 -1.73
N ALA A 69 -11.90 8.67 -0.59
CA ALA A 69 -11.62 9.32 0.69
C ALA A 69 -10.13 9.23 1.06
N GLY A 70 -9.53 8.04 0.90
CA GLY A 70 -8.10 7.84 1.13
C GLY A 70 -7.22 8.66 0.19
N MET A 71 -7.61 8.77 -1.07
CA MET A 71 -6.92 9.56 -2.08
C MET A 71 -6.89 11.07 -1.72
N ILE A 72 -8.05 11.64 -1.43
CA ILE A 72 -8.17 13.09 -1.14
C ILE A 72 -7.35 13.48 0.08
N LEU A 73 -7.30 12.61 1.09
CA LEU A 73 -6.64 12.93 2.36
C LEU A 73 -5.16 12.53 2.44
N ALA A 74 -4.58 11.99 1.39
CA ALA A 74 -3.16 11.67 1.35
C ALA A 74 -2.26 12.91 1.63
N TYR A 75 -2.53 14.03 0.96
CA TYR A 75 -1.76 15.27 1.18
C TYR A 75 -2.10 15.99 2.49
N PRO A 76 -3.38 16.23 2.85
CA PRO A 76 -3.73 16.76 4.16
C PRO A 76 -3.15 15.93 5.30
N GLY A 77 -3.16 14.59 5.20
CA GLY A 77 -2.58 13.69 6.18
C GLY A 77 -1.08 13.90 6.37
N MET A 78 -0.34 14.07 5.28
CA MET A 78 1.08 14.44 5.35
C MET A 78 1.29 15.76 6.11
N LEU A 79 0.50 16.78 5.82
CA LEU A 79 0.60 18.08 6.50
C LEU A 79 0.27 17.98 8.00
N VAL A 80 -0.74 17.20 8.35
CA VAL A 80 -1.11 16.91 9.74
C VAL A 80 0.05 16.22 10.46
N MET A 81 0.65 15.21 9.84
CA MET A 81 1.80 14.49 10.38
C MET A 81 3.01 15.41 10.58
N GLN A 82 3.29 16.29 9.63
CA GLN A 82 4.40 17.25 9.74
C GLN A 82 4.18 18.31 10.82
N LYS A 83 2.93 18.73 11.04
CA LYS A 83 2.59 19.78 12.00
C LYS A 83 2.45 19.26 13.43
N TRP A 84 1.76 18.13 13.62
CA TRP A 84 1.41 17.62 14.96
C TRP A 84 2.21 16.38 15.37
N GLY A 85 3.05 15.89 14.48
CA GLY A 85 3.91 14.74 14.72
C GLY A 85 3.24 13.39 14.44
N VAL A 86 4.09 12.38 14.34
CA VAL A 86 3.71 11.04 13.90
C VAL A 86 2.79 10.35 14.90
N LYS A 87 3.11 10.41 16.20
CA LYS A 87 2.33 9.70 17.24
C LYS A 87 0.89 10.21 17.31
N PHE A 88 0.71 11.54 17.28
CA PHE A 88 -0.62 12.15 17.24
C PHE A 88 -1.40 11.69 16.01
N SER A 89 -0.77 11.75 14.85
CA SER A 89 -1.40 11.37 13.58
C SER A 89 -1.85 9.91 13.56
N ILE A 90 -1.04 8.98 14.10
CA ILE A 90 -1.40 7.56 14.19
C ILE A 90 -2.62 7.36 15.08
N ILE A 91 -2.65 7.99 16.27
CA ILE A 91 -3.76 7.84 17.21
C ILE A 91 -5.05 8.38 16.60
N VAL A 92 -5.01 9.58 16.01
CA VAL A 92 -6.17 10.18 15.34
C VAL A 92 -6.65 9.30 14.19
N THR A 93 -5.74 8.77 13.38
CA THR A 93 -6.07 7.84 12.29
C THR A 93 -6.78 6.59 12.81
N SER A 94 -6.27 6.00 13.89
CA SER A 94 -6.88 4.80 14.50
C SER A 94 -8.28 5.10 15.08
N LEU A 95 -8.49 6.28 15.66
CA LEU A 95 -9.79 6.70 16.16
C LEU A 95 -10.79 6.96 15.02
N ILE A 96 -10.34 7.54 13.90
CA ILE A 96 -11.18 7.74 12.71
C ILE A 96 -11.60 6.39 12.13
N GLN A 97 -10.68 5.42 12.08
CA GLN A 97 -10.97 4.07 11.61
C GLN A 97 -12.02 3.39 12.49
N LEU A 98 -11.83 3.40 13.80
CA LEU A 98 -12.77 2.86 14.77
C LEU A 98 -14.17 3.50 14.64
N LEU A 99 -14.23 4.82 14.54
CA LEU A 99 -15.49 5.54 14.36
C LEU A 99 -16.19 5.10 13.06
N GLY A 100 -15.45 4.97 11.96
CA GLY A 100 -15.98 4.48 10.68
C GLY A 100 -16.57 3.08 10.80
N SER A 101 -15.86 2.15 11.44
CA SER A 101 -16.33 0.78 11.65
C SER A 101 -17.57 0.71 12.56
N VAL A 102 -17.61 1.51 13.61
CA VAL A 102 -18.81 1.61 14.49
C VAL A 102 -20.01 2.13 13.71
N ILE A 103 -19.86 3.19 12.92
CA ILE A 103 -20.95 3.74 12.09
C ILE A 103 -21.43 2.69 11.07
N CYS A 104 -20.54 1.97 10.40
CA CYS A 104 -20.91 0.90 9.47
C CYS A 104 -21.71 -0.21 10.17
N MET A 105 -21.25 -0.66 11.35
CA MET A 105 -21.89 -1.73 12.11
C MET A 105 -23.35 -1.37 12.48
N PHE A 106 -23.61 -0.13 12.89
CA PHE A 106 -24.94 0.33 13.29
C PHE A 106 -25.75 0.95 12.15
N SER A 107 -25.26 0.88 10.92
CA SER A 107 -25.94 1.48 9.77
C SER A 107 -27.31 0.82 9.53
N VAL A 108 -28.28 1.67 9.26
CA VAL A 108 -29.66 1.30 8.94
C VAL A 108 -30.10 1.78 7.55
N ASN A 109 -29.22 2.51 6.86
CA ASN A 109 -29.44 2.99 5.51
C ASN A 109 -28.11 3.18 4.77
N THR A 110 -28.21 3.31 3.45
CA THR A 110 -27.09 3.51 2.53
C THR A 110 -26.20 4.68 2.93
N ALA A 111 -26.78 5.85 3.24
CA ALA A 111 -26.02 7.07 3.53
C ALA A 111 -25.12 6.90 4.77
N MET A 112 -25.67 6.34 5.84
CA MET A 112 -24.93 6.07 7.07
C MET A 112 -23.79 5.07 6.82
N PHE A 113 -24.05 3.99 6.06
CA PHE A 113 -23.03 3.00 5.74
C PHE A 113 -21.91 3.61 4.91
N LEU A 114 -22.22 4.36 3.85
CA LEU A 114 -21.22 5.03 3.02
C LEU A 114 -20.41 6.08 3.81
N THR A 115 -21.02 6.76 4.77
CA THR A 115 -20.31 7.67 5.68
C THR A 115 -19.27 6.92 6.51
N GLY A 116 -19.64 5.78 7.10
CA GLY A 116 -18.70 4.92 7.81
C GLY A 116 -17.57 4.43 6.91
N ARG A 117 -17.89 3.97 5.68
CA ARG A 117 -16.90 3.56 4.67
C ARG A 117 -15.95 4.70 4.28
N THR A 118 -16.48 5.94 4.19
CA THR A 118 -15.65 7.14 3.95
C THR A 118 -14.61 7.33 5.05
N LEU A 119 -15.01 7.22 6.32
CA LEU A 119 -14.08 7.37 7.45
C LEU A 119 -13.05 6.26 7.50
N GLU A 120 -13.43 5.01 7.26
CA GLU A 120 -12.48 3.89 7.13
C GLU A 120 -11.47 4.15 5.99
N GLY A 121 -11.93 4.69 4.86
CA GLY A 121 -11.09 5.07 3.72
C GLY A 121 -10.12 6.22 4.02
N VAL A 122 -10.59 7.23 4.77
CA VAL A 122 -9.74 8.32 5.32
C VAL A 122 -8.59 7.74 6.12
N ALA A 123 -8.88 6.84 7.05
CA ALA A 123 -7.86 6.22 7.89
C ALA A 123 -6.86 5.40 7.06
N TYR A 124 -7.34 4.63 6.10
CA TYR A 124 -6.48 3.87 5.17
C TYR A 124 -5.50 4.79 4.41
N GLY A 125 -5.99 5.88 3.83
CA GLY A 125 -5.15 6.84 3.12
C GLY A 125 -4.09 7.48 4.01
N LEU A 126 -4.44 7.82 5.26
CA LEU A 126 -3.49 8.34 6.24
C LEU A 126 -2.41 7.31 6.59
N ILE A 127 -2.76 6.03 6.76
CA ILE A 127 -1.81 4.94 7.05
C ILE A 127 -0.84 4.74 5.88
N CYS A 128 -1.31 4.83 4.65
CA CYS A 128 -0.46 4.74 3.45
C CYS A 128 0.66 5.80 3.43
N VAL A 129 0.42 6.96 4.03
CA VAL A 129 1.42 8.05 4.14
C VAL A 129 2.25 7.89 5.40
N ILE A 130 1.61 7.71 6.55
CA ILE A 130 2.27 7.72 7.86
C ILE A 130 3.20 6.51 8.01
N GLY A 131 2.75 5.32 7.61
CA GLY A 131 3.49 4.09 7.82
C GLY A 131 4.89 4.08 7.20
N PRO A 132 5.06 4.29 5.89
CA PRO A 132 6.37 4.34 5.27
C PRO A 132 7.28 5.44 5.82
N ASN A 133 6.70 6.55 6.30
CA ASN A 133 7.46 7.68 6.86
C ASN A 133 8.02 7.41 8.25
N ILE A 134 7.47 6.44 8.96
CA ILE A 134 7.96 6.07 10.30
C ILE A 134 9.21 5.20 10.21
N MET A 135 9.33 4.37 9.20
CA MET A 135 10.42 3.39 9.09
C MET A 135 11.81 4.01 9.14
N PRO A 136 12.12 5.08 8.37
CA PRO A 136 13.40 5.77 8.47
C PRO A 136 13.67 6.43 9.82
N ARG A 137 12.64 6.64 10.63
CA ARG A 137 12.73 7.25 11.96
C ARG A 137 12.94 6.22 13.08
N LEU A 138 12.52 4.98 12.85
CA LEU A 138 12.66 3.88 13.81
C LEU A 138 13.93 3.07 13.60
N PHE A 139 14.36 2.89 12.35
CA PHE A 139 15.42 1.94 11.99
C PHE A 139 16.59 2.61 11.29
N PRO A 140 17.83 2.19 11.60
CA PRO A 140 19.03 2.66 10.92
C PRO A 140 19.01 2.26 9.44
N LEU A 141 19.76 2.99 8.62
CA LEU A 141 19.83 2.79 7.16
C LEU A 141 20.10 1.34 6.73
N LYS A 142 20.92 0.62 7.50
CA LYS A 142 21.28 -0.77 7.21
C LYS A 142 20.10 -1.75 7.30
N ASP A 143 19.06 -1.43 8.11
CA ASP A 143 17.92 -2.28 8.39
C ASP A 143 16.63 -1.80 7.68
N GLN A 144 16.67 -0.65 6.99
CA GLN A 144 15.50 -0.04 6.37
C GLN A 144 14.88 -0.90 5.27
N GLY A 145 15.68 -1.60 4.47
CA GLY A 145 15.14 -2.47 3.43
C GLY A 145 14.40 -3.66 3.99
N LEU A 146 14.90 -4.29 5.06
CA LEU A 146 14.19 -5.35 5.76
C LEU A 146 12.85 -4.82 6.33
N CYS A 147 12.89 -3.67 7.00
CA CYS A 147 11.70 -3.08 7.60
C CYS A 147 10.68 -2.66 6.55
N MET A 148 11.12 -2.08 5.43
CA MET A 148 10.23 -1.74 4.31
C MET A 148 9.70 -2.98 3.60
N GLY A 149 10.50 -4.04 3.49
CA GLY A 149 10.07 -5.33 2.97
C GLY A 149 8.95 -5.94 3.81
N ILE A 150 9.11 -5.98 5.14
CA ILE A 150 8.08 -6.44 6.08
C ILE A 150 6.87 -5.50 6.03
N TRP A 151 7.09 -4.19 6.10
CA TRP A 151 6.01 -3.21 6.01
C TRP A 151 5.18 -3.38 4.75
N SER A 152 5.79 -3.65 3.61
CA SER A 152 5.06 -3.83 2.34
C SER A 152 4.05 -4.98 2.38
N GLN A 153 4.16 -5.90 3.35
CA GLN A 153 3.25 -7.05 3.49
C GLN A 153 1.98 -6.75 4.28
N TRP A 154 1.82 -5.55 4.87
CA TRP A 154 0.59 -5.21 5.60
C TRP A 154 -0.66 -5.29 4.71
N THR A 155 -0.55 -4.93 3.44
CA THR A 155 -1.65 -5.02 2.47
C THR A 155 -1.98 -6.46 2.11
N PRO A 156 -1.04 -7.31 1.63
CA PRO A 156 -1.33 -8.72 1.39
C PRO A 156 -1.89 -9.46 2.61
N VAL A 157 -1.35 -9.23 3.81
CA VAL A 157 -1.86 -9.85 5.04
C VAL A 157 -3.31 -9.45 5.30
N GLY A 158 -3.65 -8.17 5.17
CA GLY A 158 -5.01 -7.69 5.33
C GLY A 158 -5.98 -8.26 4.29
N VAL A 159 -5.56 -8.41 3.03
CA VAL A 159 -6.33 -9.06 1.96
C VAL A 159 -6.63 -10.50 2.31
N VAL A 160 -5.60 -11.29 2.66
CA VAL A 160 -5.74 -12.70 3.03
C VAL A 160 -6.73 -12.87 4.18
N LEU A 161 -6.58 -12.07 5.23
CA LEU A 161 -7.50 -12.12 6.37
C LEU A 161 -8.93 -11.75 5.98
N SER A 162 -9.12 -10.75 5.13
CA SER A 162 -10.46 -10.31 4.69
C SER A 162 -11.20 -11.40 3.93
N PHE A 163 -10.56 -11.95 2.91
CA PHE A 163 -11.18 -12.97 2.05
C PHE A 163 -11.31 -14.34 2.72
N PHE A 164 -10.56 -14.58 3.79
CA PHE A 164 -10.69 -15.81 4.58
C PHE A 164 -11.71 -15.64 5.72
N ALA A 165 -11.58 -14.63 6.53
CA ALA A 165 -12.38 -14.47 7.74
C ALA A 165 -13.80 -13.97 7.44
N ALA A 166 -13.98 -13.01 6.52
CA ALA A 166 -15.28 -12.41 6.30
C ALA A 166 -16.35 -13.41 5.81
N PRO A 167 -16.10 -14.32 4.84
CA PRO A 167 -17.07 -15.34 4.47
C PRO A 167 -17.42 -16.28 5.62
N ILE A 168 -16.42 -16.72 6.39
CA ILE A 168 -16.63 -17.63 7.53
C ILE A 168 -17.51 -16.97 8.60
N ILE A 169 -17.21 -15.70 8.93
CA ILE A 169 -17.99 -14.94 9.89
C ILE A 169 -19.41 -14.71 9.40
N PHE A 170 -19.58 -14.38 8.11
CA PHE A 170 -20.88 -14.16 7.48
C PHE A 170 -21.74 -15.43 7.54
N GLU A 171 -21.19 -16.59 7.14
CA GLU A 171 -21.89 -17.86 7.18
C GLU A 171 -22.22 -18.29 8.61
N ALA A 172 -21.30 -18.14 9.56
CA ALA A 172 -21.54 -18.42 10.97
C ALA A 172 -22.64 -17.56 11.59
N ALA A 173 -22.86 -16.37 11.05
CA ALA A 173 -23.94 -15.46 11.47
C ALA A 173 -25.31 -15.75 10.81
N GLY A 174 -25.40 -16.80 10.02
CA GLY A 174 -26.60 -17.23 9.30
C GLY A 174 -26.60 -16.91 7.81
N GLY A 175 -25.53 -16.37 7.27
CA GLY A 175 -25.32 -16.14 5.84
C GLY A 175 -26.46 -15.33 5.20
N ALA A 176 -26.86 -15.76 4.00
CA ALA A 176 -27.93 -15.12 3.24
C ALA A 176 -29.33 -15.29 3.85
N ALA A 177 -29.51 -16.20 4.80
CA ALA A 177 -30.81 -16.48 5.41
C ALA A 177 -31.20 -15.49 6.53
N VAL A 178 -30.22 -14.74 7.06
CA VAL A 178 -30.41 -13.84 8.19
C VAL A 178 -30.07 -12.41 7.78
N ALA A 179 -31.02 -11.48 7.94
CA ALA A 179 -30.80 -10.08 7.67
C ALA A 179 -29.68 -9.54 8.58
N PHE A 180 -28.84 -8.68 8.01
CA PHE A 180 -27.68 -8.07 8.69
C PHE A 180 -26.64 -9.06 9.23
N SER A 181 -26.58 -10.28 8.70
CA SER A 181 -25.58 -11.31 9.03
C SER A 181 -24.13 -10.88 8.74
N TRP A 182 -23.94 -9.81 7.97
CA TRP A 182 -22.63 -9.20 7.70
C TRP A 182 -22.12 -8.33 8.86
N ARG A 183 -22.95 -7.87 9.78
CA ARG A 183 -22.56 -6.99 10.89
C ARG A 183 -21.47 -7.56 11.80
N PRO A 184 -21.42 -8.85 12.13
CA PRO A 184 -20.35 -9.45 12.93
C PRO A 184 -18.96 -9.26 12.33
N ILE A 185 -18.84 -9.10 11.03
CA ILE A 185 -17.54 -8.78 10.37
C ILE A 185 -17.01 -7.44 10.90
N TRP A 186 -17.88 -6.46 11.11
CA TRP A 186 -17.51 -5.15 11.69
C TRP A 186 -17.22 -5.23 13.18
N ILE A 187 -17.82 -6.15 13.93
CA ILE A 187 -17.45 -6.40 15.34
C ILE A 187 -15.99 -6.85 15.42
N VAL A 188 -15.59 -7.76 14.56
CA VAL A 188 -14.18 -8.22 14.49
C VAL A 188 -13.25 -7.04 14.16
N SER A 189 -13.62 -6.19 13.21
CA SER A 189 -12.85 -4.97 12.91
C SER A 189 -12.69 -4.07 14.13
N ILE A 190 -13.78 -3.76 14.81
CA ILE A 190 -13.81 -2.90 16.01
C ILE A 190 -12.87 -3.46 17.08
N VAL A 191 -12.91 -4.78 17.32
CA VAL A 191 -12.01 -5.42 18.29
C VAL A 191 -10.55 -5.26 17.86
N MET A 192 -10.24 -5.51 16.58
CA MET A 192 -8.88 -5.33 16.05
C MET A 192 -8.41 -3.87 16.20
N GLU A 193 -9.28 -2.91 15.95
CA GLU A 193 -8.97 -1.48 16.06
C GLU A 193 -8.72 -1.06 17.51
N ILE A 194 -9.54 -1.52 18.44
CA ILE A 194 -9.33 -1.27 19.88
C ILE A 194 -8.00 -1.85 20.33
N VAL A 195 -7.70 -3.10 19.97
CA VAL A 195 -6.41 -3.73 20.26
C VAL A 195 -5.27 -2.91 19.65
N SER A 196 -5.42 -2.45 18.42
CA SER A 196 -4.41 -1.59 17.77
C SER A 196 -4.18 -0.29 18.52
N ILE A 197 -5.24 0.42 18.93
CA ILE A 197 -5.14 1.67 19.68
C ILE A 197 -4.43 1.44 21.01
N VAL A 198 -4.85 0.43 21.78
CA VAL A 198 -4.23 0.11 23.08
C VAL A 198 -2.75 -0.23 22.89
N TRP A 199 -2.44 -1.07 21.91
CA TRP A 199 -1.05 -1.47 21.64
C TRP A 199 -0.19 -0.26 21.23
N LEU A 200 -0.69 0.62 20.36
CA LEU A 200 0.01 1.84 19.95
C LEU A 200 0.23 2.81 21.12
N LEU A 201 -0.74 2.98 22.00
CA LEU A 201 -0.60 3.84 23.18
C LEU A 201 0.50 3.33 24.12
N VAL A 202 0.61 2.01 24.31
CA VAL A 202 1.59 1.38 25.21
C VAL A 202 2.98 1.30 24.57
N SER A 203 3.07 0.90 23.30
CA SER A 203 4.34 0.52 22.67
C SER A 203 4.94 1.57 21.76
N CYS A 204 4.13 2.52 21.25
CA CYS A 204 4.61 3.49 20.26
C CYS A 204 5.39 4.63 20.93
N LYS A 205 6.68 4.41 21.08
CA LYS A 205 7.65 5.39 21.55
C LYS A 205 8.42 5.91 20.34
N MET A 206 8.26 7.20 20.02
CA MET A 206 8.98 7.81 18.91
C MET A 206 10.25 8.51 19.41
N PRO A 207 11.40 8.35 18.72
CA PRO A 207 12.60 9.13 19.05
C PRO A 207 12.35 10.61 18.73
N GLN A 208 12.97 11.50 19.50
CA GLN A 208 12.87 12.97 19.27
C GLN A 208 13.47 13.39 17.94
N ILE A 209 14.59 12.77 17.58
CA ILE A 209 15.35 13.05 16.38
C ILE A 209 15.48 11.75 15.60
N PRO A 210 15.15 11.73 14.31
CA PRO A 210 15.43 10.57 13.46
C PRO A 210 16.92 10.21 13.52
N GLU A 211 17.24 8.93 13.64
CA GLU A 211 18.63 8.47 13.75
C GLU A 211 19.50 8.87 12.54
N ASN A 212 18.89 9.02 11.36
CA ASN A 212 19.53 9.59 10.16
C ASN A 212 19.89 11.08 10.30
N GLU A 213 19.18 11.86 11.13
CA GLU A 213 19.55 13.25 11.44
C GLU A 213 20.65 13.32 12.50
N LEU A 214 20.72 12.34 13.41
CA LEU A 214 21.83 12.21 14.38
C LEU A 214 23.15 11.84 13.72
N LEU A 215 23.10 11.07 12.62
CA LEU A 215 24.28 10.71 11.82
C LEU A 215 24.75 11.84 10.90
N ASP A 216 23.85 12.77 10.54
CA ASP A 216 24.12 13.96 9.70
C ASP A 216 24.12 15.26 10.54
N SER A 217 24.60 15.22 11.77
CA SER A 217 24.72 16.42 12.64
C SER A 217 25.75 17.45 12.14
N ASP A 218 26.44 17.15 11.05
CA ASP A 218 27.33 18.08 10.36
C ASP A 218 26.53 19.02 9.44
N PRO A 219 26.44 20.33 9.77
CA PRO A 219 25.67 21.31 8.97
C PRO A 219 26.16 21.46 7.52
N SER A 220 27.42 21.11 7.23
CA SER A 220 27.99 21.17 5.89
C SER A 220 27.42 20.08 4.97
N LYS A 221 26.94 18.95 5.51
CA LYS A 221 26.32 17.85 4.77
C LYS A 221 24.85 18.10 4.43
N ARG A 222 24.22 19.13 5.00
CA ARG A 222 22.79 19.48 4.76
C ARG A 222 22.51 20.13 3.41
N LYS A 223 23.53 20.62 2.71
CA LYS A 223 23.38 21.22 1.37
C LYS A 223 23.67 20.18 0.27
N GLN A 224 22.84 19.18 0.13
CA GLN A 224 22.83 18.44 -1.15
C GLN A 224 21.89 19.18 -2.11
N PRO A 225 22.38 19.66 -3.26
CA PRO A 225 21.52 20.29 -4.25
C PRO A 225 20.49 19.28 -4.72
N GLY A 226 19.22 19.58 -4.43
CA GLY A 226 18.10 18.77 -4.84
C GLY A 226 17.97 18.72 -6.36
N ARG A 227 18.69 17.81 -7.00
CA ARG A 227 18.65 17.67 -8.44
C ARG A 227 17.32 17.06 -8.84
N ASN A 228 16.43 17.87 -9.40
CA ASN A 228 15.16 17.50 -10.05
C ASN A 228 14.32 16.48 -9.26
N PHE A 229 14.14 16.75 -7.97
CA PHE A 229 13.25 16.04 -7.09
C PHE A 229 11.87 15.76 -7.73
N THR A 230 11.28 16.77 -8.35
CA THR A 230 9.95 16.69 -8.95
C THR A 230 9.87 15.60 -10.02
N LEU A 231 10.88 15.48 -10.88
CA LEU A 231 10.90 14.47 -11.93
C LEU A 231 11.07 13.05 -11.37
N ALA A 232 12.03 12.84 -10.46
CA ALA A 232 12.22 11.53 -9.83
C ALA A 232 10.99 11.08 -9.04
N GLY A 233 10.37 11.99 -8.29
CA GLY A 233 9.14 11.74 -7.56
C GLY A 233 7.97 11.40 -8.48
N MET A 234 7.77 12.16 -9.55
CA MET A 234 6.70 11.91 -10.53
C MET A 234 6.89 10.54 -11.22
N ILE A 235 8.12 10.18 -11.57
CA ILE A 235 8.44 8.88 -12.18
C ILE A 235 8.08 7.74 -11.22
N VAL A 236 8.51 7.82 -9.95
CA VAL A 236 8.19 6.78 -8.95
C VAL A 236 6.68 6.66 -8.75
N CYS A 237 5.96 7.79 -8.71
CA CYS A 237 4.50 7.79 -8.56
C CYS A 237 3.79 7.21 -9.78
N ALA A 238 4.26 7.54 -10.99
CA ALA A 238 3.70 6.99 -12.22
C ALA A 238 3.85 5.46 -12.27
N PHE A 239 5.01 4.93 -11.87
CA PHE A 239 5.20 3.49 -11.79
C PHE A 239 4.31 2.84 -10.75
N PHE A 240 4.16 3.46 -9.59
CA PHE A 240 3.29 2.92 -8.55
C PHE A 240 1.82 2.94 -8.97
N PHE A 241 1.40 3.98 -9.71
CA PHE A 241 0.07 4.02 -10.33
C PHE A 241 -0.15 2.82 -11.25
N VAL A 242 0.79 2.50 -12.14
CA VAL A 242 0.67 1.35 -13.05
C VAL A 242 0.55 0.05 -12.28
N TRP A 243 1.36 -0.14 -11.22
CA TRP A 243 1.28 -1.31 -10.37
C TRP A 243 -0.11 -1.48 -9.74
N VAL A 244 -0.64 -0.41 -9.15
CA VAL A 244 -1.95 -0.46 -8.47
C VAL A 244 -3.07 -0.66 -9.48
N PHE A 245 -2.97 -0.04 -10.64
CA PHE A 245 -3.95 -0.22 -11.72
C PHE A 245 -3.97 -1.66 -12.23
N ASP A 246 -2.84 -2.25 -12.54
CA ASP A 246 -2.77 -3.61 -13.05
C ASP A 246 -3.11 -4.65 -11.98
N TYR A 247 -2.58 -4.50 -10.77
CA TYR A 247 -2.70 -5.51 -9.72
C TYR A 247 -3.97 -5.33 -8.88
N VAL A 248 -4.19 -4.16 -8.29
CA VAL A 248 -5.27 -3.98 -7.32
C VAL A 248 -6.61 -3.84 -8.02
N ALA A 249 -6.69 -3.01 -9.06
CA ALA A 249 -7.94 -2.75 -9.76
C ALA A 249 -8.41 -3.94 -10.60
N ASN A 250 -7.50 -4.67 -11.22
CA ASN A 250 -7.87 -5.81 -12.07
C ASN A 250 -7.88 -7.13 -11.32
N ILE A 251 -6.84 -7.44 -10.54
CA ILE A 251 -6.70 -8.77 -9.92
C ILE A 251 -7.57 -8.88 -8.67
N ASN A 252 -7.42 -7.95 -7.72
CA ASN A 252 -8.17 -8.07 -6.47
C ASN A 252 -9.65 -7.72 -6.60
N THR A 253 -10.05 -6.97 -7.63
CA THR A 253 -11.43 -6.51 -7.80
C THR A 253 -12.18 -7.29 -8.86
N LEU A 254 -11.61 -7.43 -10.05
CA LEU A 254 -12.32 -7.98 -11.22
C LEU A 254 -12.02 -9.45 -11.51
N TYR A 255 -10.88 -9.95 -11.07
CA TYR A 255 -10.48 -11.33 -11.34
C TYR A 255 -11.41 -12.39 -10.75
N PRO A 256 -11.93 -12.25 -9.53
CA PRO A 256 -12.97 -13.16 -9.04
C PRO A 256 -14.19 -13.22 -9.95
N THR A 257 -14.64 -12.08 -10.50
CA THR A 257 -15.75 -12.03 -11.45
C THR A 257 -15.44 -12.77 -12.75
N PHE A 258 -14.22 -12.61 -13.29
CA PHE A 258 -13.76 -13.41 -14.42
C PHE A 258 -13.79 -14.91 -14.13
N LEU A 259 -13.28 -15.33 -12.98
CA LEU A 259 -13.24 -16.74 -12.58
C LEU A 259 -14.64 -17.33 -12.40
N GLN A 260 -15.58 -16.56 -11.87
CA GLN A 260 -16.99 -16.99 -11.76
C GLN A 260 -17.65 -17.10 -13.13
N ASN A 261 -17.55 -16.07 -13.96
CA ASN A 261 -18.30 -15.96 -15.21
C ASN A 261 -17.72 -16.83 -16.35
N VAL A 262 -16.39 -16.96 -16.41
CA VAL A 262 -15.70 -17.66 -17.51
C VAL A 262 -15.26 -19.08 -17.11
N LYS A 263 -14.80 -19.25 -15.86
CA LYS A 263 -14.31 -20.54 -15.35
C LYS A 263 -15.39 -21.33 -14.60
N GLY A 264 -16.52 -20.70 -14.25
CA GLY A 264 -17.62 -21.34 -13.53
C GLY A 264 -17.31 -21.66 -12.06
N LEU A 265 -16.36 -20.95 -11.44
CA LEU A 265 -15.99 -21.19 -10.04
C LEU A 265 -17.04 -20.62 -9.07
N SER A 266 -17.13 -21.23 -7.88
CA SER A 266 -17.90 -20.67 -6.78
C SER A 266 -17.34 -19.32 -6.32
N VAL A 267 -18.12 -18.55 -5.56
CA VAL A 267 -17.68 -17.26 -4.98
C VAL A 267 -16.46 -17.47 -4.07
N PHE A 268 -16.47 -18.53 -3.28
CA PHE A 268 -15.36 -18.89 -2.40
C PHE A 268 -14.09 -19.25 -3.19
N ASP A 269 -14.19 -20.20 -4.13
CA ASP A 269 -13.04 -20.66 -4.91
C ASP A 269 -12.44 -19.55 -5.77
N SER A 270 -13.28 -18.70 -6.38
CA SER A 270 -12.84 -17.55 -7.16
C SER A 270 -12.09 -16.50 -6.33
N SER A 271 -12.37 -16.41 -5.03
CA SER A 271 -11.69 -15.53 -4.11
C SER A 271 -10.36 -16.13 -3.60
N MET A 272 -10.21 -17.45 -3.62
CA MET A 272 -8.99 -18.11 -3.13
C MET A 272 -7.79 -17.95 -4.07
N LEU A 273 -7.98 -17.85 -5.38
CA LEU A 273 -6.86 -17.64 -6.32
C LEU A 273 -6.09 -16.33 -6.09
N PRO A 274 -6.75 -15.15 -5.99
CA PRO A 274 -6.07 -13.93 -5.57
C PRO A 274 -5.41 -14.03 -4.19
N ASN A 275 -5.98 -14.82 -3.28
CA ASN A 275 -5.38 -15.05 -1.96
C ASN A 275 -4.04 -15.80 -2.05
N TRP A 276 -3.91 -16.81 -2.90
CA TRP A 276 -2.64 -17.48 -3.12
C TRP A 276 -1.56 -16.52 -3.63
N THR A 277 -1.92 -15.59 -4.51
CA THR A 277 -1.04 -14.52 -4.96
C THR A 277 -0.53 -13.70 -3.77
N ALA A 278 -1.41 -13.30 -2.87
CA ALA A 278 -1.05 -12.54 -1.68
C ALA A 278 -0.19 -13.36 -0.70
N ILE A 279 -0.55 -14.63 -0.43
CA ILE A 279 0.20 -15.53 0.46
C ILE A 279 1.64 -15.70 -0.03
N ILE A 280 1.84 -15.94 -1.32
CA ILE A 280 3.17 -16.10 -1.93
C ILE A 280 3.98 -14.81 -1.86
N SER A 281 3.34 -13.65 -2.03
CA SER A 281 4.03 -12.36 -2.00
C SER A 281 4.59 -12.00 -0.63
N ILE A 282 4.02 -12.50 0.47
CA ILE A 282 4.43 -12.17 1.84
C ILE A 282 5.90 -12.57 2.12
N PRO A 283 6.29 -13.86 2.06
CA PRO A 283 7.67 -14.26 2.33
C PRO A 283 8.64 -13.72 1.28
N LEU A 284 8.22 -13.66 0.01
CA LEU A 284 9.05 -13.13 -1.06
C LEU A 284 9.32 -11.63 -0.92
N GLY A 285 8.36 -10.85 -0.44
CA GLY A 285 8.55 -9.42 -0.20
C GLY A 285 9.59 -9.13 0.87
N ILE A 286 9.63 -9.93 1.93
CA ILE A 286 10.68 -9.85 2.95
C ILE A 286 12.04 -10.21 2.35
N LEU A 287 12.09 -11.32 1.60
CA LEU A 287 13.32 -11.75 0.91
C LEU A 287 13.86 -10.67 -0.04
N PHE A 288 12.99 -10.09 -0.87
CA PHE A 288 13.38 -9.04 -1.81
C PHE A 288 13.77 -7.73 -1.11
N GLY A 289 13.18 -7.41 0.05
CA GLY A 289 13.63 -6.31 0.89
C GLY A 289 15.09 -6.47 1.32
N VAL A 290 15.45 -7.64 1.86
CA VAL A 290 16.82 -7.97 2.25
C VAL A 290 17.77 -7.99 1.05
N LEU A 291 17.36 -8.56 -0.09
CA LEU A 291 18.17 -8.61 -1.29
C LEU A 291 18.40 -7.21 -1.88
N ALA A 292 17.41 -6.34 -1.82
CA ALA A 292 17.52 -4.96 -2.27
C ALA A 292 18.63 -4.21 -1.55
N ASP A 293 18.77 -4.42 -0.23
CA ASP A 293 19.82 -3.78 0.56
C ASP A 293 21.22 -4.37 0.26
N LYS A 294 21.31 -5.71 0.16
CA LYS A 294 22.61 -6.38 0.01
C LYS A 294 23.25 -6.24 -1.37
N ARG A 295 22.45 -6.19 -2.44
CA ARG A 295 22.95 -6.30 -3.82
C ARG A 295 22.76 -5.04 -4.67
N ASN A 296 22.20 -3.98 -4.13
CA ASN A 296 21.96 -2.71 -4.86
C ASN A 296 21.26 -2.93 -6.23
N PHE A 297 20.28 -3.84 -6.30
CA PHE A 297 19.62 -4.15 -7.57
C PHE A 297 18.15 -3.70 -7.62
N ARG A 298 17.75 -2.76 -6.77
CA ARG A 298 16.38 -2.23 -6.62
C ARG A 298 15.73 -1.88 -7.95
N LYS A 299 16.46 -1.19 -8.83
CA LYS A 299 16.02 -0.84 -10.18
C LYS A 299 15.61 -2.06 -11.01
N TRP A 300 16.46 -3.08 -11.05
CA TRP A 300 16.23 -4.28 -11.86
C TRP A 300 15.13 -5.16 -11.28
N MET A 301 14.97 -5.13 -9.97
CA MET A 301 13.86 -5.78 -9.28
C MET A 301 12.52 -5.20 -9.72
N VAL A 302 12.38 -3.87 -9.74
CA VAL A 302 11.14 -3.22 -10.18
C VAL A 302 10.89 -3.47 -11.67
N ALA A 303 11.89 -3.27 -12.52
CA ALA A 303 11.76 -3.49 -13.96
C ALA A 303 11.41 -4.95 -14.30
N GLY A 304 12.09 -5.91 -13.66
CA GLY A 304 11.82 -7.35 -13.83
C GLY A 304 10.43 -7.73 -13.34
N GLY A 305 9.96 -7.15 -12.23
CA GLY A 305 8.61 -7.34 -11.74
C GLY A 305 7.56 -6.87 -12.75
N TYR A 306 7.71 -5.70 -13.35
CA TYR A 306 6.79 -5.21 -14.40
C TYR A 306 6.83 -6.06 -15.67
N LEU A 307 8.00 -6.51 -16.12
CA LEU A 307 8.09 -7.42 -17.28
C LEU A 307 7.38 -8.74 -16.98
N LEU A 308 7.50 -9.25 -15.76
CA LEU A 308 6.77 -10.44 -15.33
C LEU A 308 5.26 -10.20 -15.36
N VAL A 309 4.77 -9.07 -14.83
CA VAL A 309 3.34 -8.68 -14.93
C VAL A 309 2.88 -8.66 -16.38
N ALA A 310 3.66 -8.04 -17.28
CA ALA A 310 3.30 -7.96 -18.70
C ALA A 310 3.12 -9.34 -19.34
N VAL A 311 4.05 -10.27 -19.10
CA VAL A 311 3.98 -11.65 -19.62
C VAL A 311 2.76 -12.38 -19.05
N LEU A 312 2.53 -12.26 -17.74
CA LEU A 312 1.41 -12.93 -17.09
C LEU A 312 0.06 -12.41 -17.58
N MET A 313 -0.08 -11.10 -17.76
CA MET A 313 -1.30 -10.50 -18.30
C MET A 313 -1.53 -10.88 -19.76
N ALA A 314 -0.49 -10.88 -20.59
CA ALA A 314 -0.62 -11.20 -22.00
C ALA A 314 -1.03 -12.66 -22.26
N PHE A 315 -0.56 -13.63 -21.46
CA PHE A 315 -0.63 -15.03 -21.83
C PHE A 315 -1.33 -15.93 -20.81
N PHE A 316 -1.43 -15.58 -19.53
CA PHE A 316 -1.85 -16.52 -18.49
C PHE A 316 -3.06 -16.09 -17.67
N TYR A 317 -3.25 -14.80 -17.43
CA TYR A 317 -4.24 -14.32 -16.45
C TYR A 317 -5.69 -14.54 -16.92
N PHE A 318 -6.01 -14.11 -18.12
CA PHE A 318 -7.36 -14.11 -18.68
C PHE A 318 -7.50 -15.08 -19.85
N THR A 319 -7.06 -16.31 -19.64
CA THR A 319 -7.17 -17.38 -20.67
C THR A 319 -8.62 -17.78 -20.89
N PRO A 320 -9.05 -18.01 -22.14
CA PRO A 320 -10.41 -18.45 -22.45
C PRO A 320 -10.66 -19.91 -21.99
N GLY A 321 -11.93 -20.30 -21.99
CA GLY A 321 -12.35 -21.66 -21.64
C GLY A 321 -12.23 -21.99 -20.15
N THR A 322 -12.46 -23.24 -19.78
CA THR A 322 -12.52 -23.70 -18.38
C THR A 322 -11.18 -24.19 -17.83
N ASP A 323 -10.12 -24.24 -18.66
CA ASP A 323 -8.79 -24.63 -18.20
C ASP A 323 -8.25 -23.66 -17.15
N MET A 324 -7.80 -24.23 -16.02
CA MET A 324 -7.29 -23.48 -14.87
C MET A 324 -5.76 -23.37 -14.82
N THR A 325 -5.04 -23.98 -15.79
CA THR A 325 -3.58 -23.97 -15.81
C THR A 325 -3.02 -22.54 -15.89
N GLY A 326 -3.55 -21.72 -16.80
CA GLY A 326 -3.17 -20.32 -16.93
C GLY A 326 -3.40 -19.52 -15.65
N PRO A 327 -4.62 -19.49 -15.09
CA PRO A 327 -4.94 -18.85 -13.81
C PRO A 327 -4.03 -19.25 -12.65
N TRP A 328 -3.68 -20.54 -12.51
CA TRP A 328 -2.77 -21.00 -11.44
C TRP A 328 -1.33 -20.49 -11.65
N VAL A 329 -0.80 -20.66 -12.88
CA VAL A 329 0.53 -20.12 -13.23
C VAL A 329 0.57 -18.62 -12.98
N ALA A 330 -0.45 -17.90 -13.45
CA ALA A 330 -0.54 -16.46 -13.25
C ALA A 330 -0.55 -16.08 -11.77
N SER A 331 -1.35 -16.75 -10.94
CA SER A 331 -1.46 -16.44 -9.50
C SER A 331 -0.15 -16.65 -8.74
N ILE A 332 0.57 -17.74 -9.03
CA ILE A 332 1.86 -18.06 -8.41
C ILE A 332 2.91 -17.00 -8.77
N PHE A 333 3.11 -16.74 -10.06
CA PHE A 333 4.13 -15.81 -10.51
C PHE A 333 3.76 -14.33 -10.30
N MET A 334 2.46 -14.02 -10.21
CA MET A 334 2.02 -12.69 -9.80
C MET A 334 2.34 -12.42 -8.32
N GLY A 335 2.34 -13.45 -7.47
CA GLY A 335 2.86 -13.34 -6.10
C GLY A 335 4.33 -12.90 -6.06
N LEU A 336 5.16 -13.40 -6.99
CA LEU A 336 6.53 -12.98 -7.15
C LEU A 336 6.63 -11.49 -7.59
N ALA A 337 5.87 -11.09 -8.61
CA ALA A 337 5.80 -9.69 -9.05
C ALA A 337 5.29 -8.77 -7.95
N GLY A 338 4.28 -9.23 -7.19
CA GLY A 338 3.70 -8.55 -6.02
C GLY A 338 4.69 -8.30 -4.89
N ALA A 339 5.69 -9.16 -4.78
CA ALA A 339 6.80 -8.97 -3.87
C ALA A 339 7.85 -7.98 -4.43
N MET A 340 8.16 -8.07 -5.72
CA MET A 340 9.23 -7.30 -6.37
C MET A 340 8.88 -5.81 -6.54
N VAL A 341 7.72 -5.49 -7.11
CA VAL A 341 7.38 -4.12 -7.52
C VAL A 341 7.12 -3.20 -6.33
N PRO A 342 6.21 -3.50 -5.39
CA PRO A 342 5.96 -2.60 -4.26
C PRO A 342 7.17 -2.43 -3.34
N THR A 343 7.87 -3.52 -3.04
CA THR A 343 9.07 -3.49 -2.18
C THR A 343 10.18 -2.68 -2.85
N GLY A 344 10.45 -2.93 -4.13
CA GLY A 344 11.47 -2.23 -4.88
C GLY A 344 11.17 -0.74 -5.06
N THR A 345 9.95 -0.40 -5.38
CA THR A 345 9.53 1.00 -5.57
C THR A 345 9.69 1.81 -4.28
N ARG A 346 9.25 1.26 -3.15
CA ARG A 346 9.42 1.93 -1.84
C ARG A 346 10.89 2.01 -1.42
N ALA A 347 11.69 0.99 -1.69
CA ALA A 347 13.13 0.99 -1.39
C ALA A 347 13.94 1.94 -2.28
N ILE A 348 13.50 2.21 -3.51
CA ILE A 348 14.14 3.18 -4.41
C ILE A 348 13.88 4.62 -3.95
N THR A 349 12.72 4.92 -3.39
CA THR A 349 12.29 6.28 -3.07
C THR A 349 13.29 7.06 -2.20
N PRO A 350 13.78 6.56 -1.05
CA PRO A 350 14.75 7.28 -0.23
C PRO A 350 16.12 7.44 -0.91
N VAL A 351 16.45 6.54 -1.85
CA VAL A 351 17.72 6.62 -2.60
C VAL A 351 17.68 7.72 -3.64
N LEU A 352 16.55 7.90 -4.32
CA LEU A 352 16.38 8.95 -5.33
C LEU A 352 16.12 10.32 -4.70
N VAL A 353 15.47 10.35 -3.54
CA VAL A 353 15.04 11.56 -2.86
C VAL A 353 15.46 11.50 -1.39
N PRO A 354 16.74 11.80 -1.08
CA PRO A 354 17.29 11.63 0.26
C PRO A 354 16.80 12.67 1.29
N GLU A 355 16.22 13.78 0.86
CA GLU A 355 15.71 14.80 1.77
C GLU A 355 14.40 14.34 2.44
N PRO A 356 14.31 14.22 3.79
CA PRO A 356 13.16 13.66 4.48
C PRO A 356 11.81 14.28 4.09
N LYS A 357 11.73 15.63 4.03
CA LYS A 357 10.50 16.33 3.64
C LYS A 357 10.05 16.04 2.21
N LYS A 358 11.00 15.87 1.30
CA LYS A 358 10.71 15.54 -0.09
C LYS A 358 10.36 14.06 -0.25
N THR A 359 10.97 13.20 0.54
CA THR A 359 10.57 11.78 0.63
C THR A 359 9.13 11.66 1.12
N ASP A 360 8.75 12.40 2.18
CA ASP A 360 7.37 12.45 2.67
C ASP A 360 6.39 12.84 1.56
N PHE A 361 6.73 13.85 0.76
CA PHE A 361 5.90 14.30 -0.37
C PHE A 361 5.77 13.23 -1.46
N VAL A 362 6.86 12.53 -1.81
CA VAL A 362 6.82 11.44 -2.80
C VAL A 362 5.94 10.29 -2.31
N LEU A 363 6.05 9.92 -1.04
CA LEU A 363 5.23 8.86 -0.45
C LEU A 363 3.75 9.25 -0.38
N ALA A 364 3.44 10.51 -0.07
CA ALA A 364 2.07 11.03 -0.13
C ALA A 364 1.52 11.01 -1.57
N THR A 365 2.36 11.35 -2.56
CA THR A 365 1.98 11.30 -3.98
C THR A 365 1.76 9.84 -4.45
N MET A 366 2.55 8.88 -3.95
CA MET A 366 2.31 7.45 -4.21
C MET A 366 0.98 6.99 -3.62
N ALA A 367 0.64 7.42 -2.40
CA ALA A 367 -0.65 7.11 -1.78
C ALA A 367 -1.81 7.72 -2.57
N PHE A 368 -1.68 8.97 -3.02
CA PHE A 368 -2.64 9.62 -3.91
C PHE A 368 -2.80 8.85 -5.24
N ALA A 369 -1.69 8.49 -5.89
CA ALA A 369 -1.68 7.71 -7.12
C ALA A 369 -2.35 6.34 -6.96
N THR A 370 -2.19 5.71 -5.78
CA THR A 370 -2.88 4.46 -5.42
C THR A 370 -4.40 4.65 -5.44
N GLY A 371 -4.90 5.70 -4.79
CA GLY A 371 -6.33 6.02 -4.77
C GLY A 371 -6.88 6.30 -6.17
N VAL A 372 -6.16 7.11 -6.96
CA VAL A 372 -6.53 7.40 -8.37
C VAL A 372 -6.59 6.10 -9.18
N ALA A 373 -5.59 5.23 -9.06
CA ALA A 373 -5.55 3.97 -9.79
C ALA A 373 -6.72 3.04 -9.46
N GLN A 374 -7.11 2.97 -8.19
CA GLN A 374 -8.26 2.16 -7.75
C GLN A 374 -9.59 2.72 -8.29
N VAL A 375 -9.76 4.04 -8.25
CA VAL A 375 -10.97 4.70 -8.78
C VAL A 375 -11.04 4.54 -10.30
N VAL A 376 -9.96 4.90 -11.00
CA VAL A 376 -9.85 4.78 -12.47
C VAL A 376 -10.04 3.32 -12.90
N GLY A 377 -9.41 2.37 -12.22
CA GLY A 377 -9.54 0.95 -12.49
C GLY A 377 -10.99 0.47 -12.39
N GLY A 378 -11.71 0.86 -11.33
CA GLY A 378 -13.11 0.50 -11.14
C GLY A 378 -14.03 1.03 -12.23
N TYR A 379 -13.84 2.29 -12.67
CA TYR A 379 -14.72 2.94 -13.65
C TYR A 379 -14.33 2.72 -15.12
N ILE A 380 -13.04 2.56 -15.42
CA ILE A 380 -12.54 2.46 -16.80
C ILE A 380 -12.43 1.01 -17.27
N VAL A 381 -11.93 0.11 -16.41
CA VAL A 381 -11.66 -1.28 -16.83
C VAL A 381 -12.96 -2.03 -17.12
N SER A 382 -14.00 -1.83 -16.32
CA SER A 382 -15.28 -2.51 -16.52
C SER A 382 -15.89 -2.26 -17.90
N PRO A 383 -16.04 -1.00 -18.38
CA PRO A 383 -16.48 -0.73 -19.76
C PRO A 383 -15.55 -1.33 -20.83
N ILE A 384 -14.24 -1.31 -20.62
CA ILE A 384 -13.29 -1.91 -21.58
C ILE A 384 -13.50 -3.42 -21.67
N VAL A 385 -13.66 -4.09 -20.53
CA VAL A 385 -13.90 -5.54 -20.50
C VAL A 385 -15.23 -5.89 -21.17
N THR A 386 -16.28 -5.10 -20.99
CA THR A 386 -17.58 -5.34 -21.63
C THR A 386 -17.54 -5.15 -23.15
N THR A 387 -16.68 -4.27 -23.65
CA THR A 387 -16.55 -4.00 -25.09
C THR A 387 -15.54 -4.87 -25.80
N LEU A 388 -14.36 -5.08 -25.20
CA LEU A 388 -13.25 -5.81 -25.81
C LEU A 388 -13.13 -7.27 -25.31
N GLY A 389 -13.72 -7.59 -24.17
CA GLY A 389 -13.54 -8.87 -23.49
C GLY A 389 -12.30 -8.91 -22.57
N TRP A 390 -12.26 -9.93 -21.72
CA TRP A 390 -11.22 -10.08 -20.69
C TRP A 390 -9.81 -10.22 -21.25
N GLN A 391 -9.65 -11.10 -22.24
CA GLN A 391 -8.35 -11.41 -22.82
C GLN A 391 -7.79 -10.22 -23.60
N ALA A 392 -8.61 -9.54 -24.43
CA ALA A 392 -8.18 -8.40 -25.18
C ALA A 392 -7.80 -7.21 -24.29
N ASN A 393 -8.56 -6.96 -23.21
CA ASN A 393 -8.18 -5.97 -22.19
C ASN A 393 -6.79 -6.27 -21.62
N ALA A 394 -6.52 -7.52 -21.25
CA ALA A 394 -5.22 -7.90 -20.69
C ALA A 394 -4.07 -7.73 -21.70
N GLN A 395 -4.28 -8.16 -22.95
CA GLN A 395 -3.24 -8.14 -23.99
C GLN A 395 -2.95 -6.74 -24.56
N PHE A 396 -4.00 -5.92 -24.73
CA PHE A 396 -3.87 -4.63 -25.43
C PHE A 396 -3.84 -3.42 -24.49
N VAL A 397 -4.23 -3.58 -23.22
CA VAL A 397 -4.23 -2.48 -22.25
C VAL A 397 -3.23 -2.77 -21.12
N LEU A 398 -3.40 -3.88 -20.37
CA LEU A 398 -2.63 -4.11 -19.15
C LEU A 398 -1.18 -4.50 -19.43
N ALA A 399 -0.95 -5.45 -20.32
CA ALA A 399 0.40 -5.91 -20.64
C ALA A 399 1.28 -4.81 -21.28
N PRO A 400 0.81 -4.01 -22.26
CA PRO A 400 1.58 -2.89 -22.79
C PRO A 400 1.88 -1.82 -21.74
N LEU A 401 0.94 -1.53 -20.83
CA LEU A 401 1.14 -0.57 -19.76
C LEU A 401 2.27 -1.02 -18.81
N ALA A 402 2.29 -2.29 -18.45
CA ALA A 402 3.36 -2.87 -17.65
C ALA A 402 4.72 -2.86 -18.37
N VAL A 403 4.76 -3.13 -19.69
CA VAL A 403 5.98 -3.00 -20.50
C VAL A 403 6.49 -1.56 -20.50
N LEU A 404 5.61 -0.58 -20.72
CA LEU A 404 5.98 0.83 -20.68
C LEU A 404 6.53 1.23 -19.31
N ALA A 405 5.94 0.74 -18.21
CA ALA A 405 6.46 0.97 -16.88
C ALA A 405 7.86 0.36 -16.69
N ALA A 406 8.09 -0.87 -17.16
CA ALA A 406 9.40 -1.51 -17.10
C ALA A 406 10.46 -0.71 -17.87
N LEU A 407 10.15 -0.32 -19.10
CA LEU A 407 11.05 0.48 -19.95
C LEU A 407 11.34 1.84 -19.31
N ALA A 408 10.34 2.48 -18.76
CA ALA A 408 10.51 3.77 -18.09
C ALA A 408 11.40 3.63 -16.84
N VAL A 409 11.26 2.54 -16.04
CA VAL A 409 12.19 2.24 -14.93
C VAL A 409 13.62 2.07 -15.44
N ILE A 410 13.78 1.34 -16.53
CA ILE A 410 15.11 1.08 -17.11
C ILE A 410 15.77 2.38 -17.61
N VAL A 411 15.01 3.27 -18.23
CA VAL A 411 15.54 4.51 -18.83
C VAL A 411 15.76 5.59 -17.78
N PHE A 412 14.76 5.85 -16.96
CA PHE A 412 14.72 7.06 -16.10
C PHE A 412 15.28 6.82 -14.69
N VAL A 413 15.18 5.61 -14.14
CA VAL A 413 15.72 5.32 -12.81
C VAL A 413 17.21 4.96 -12.92
N LYS A 414 18.06 5.71 -12.24
CA LYS A 414 19.50 5.40 -12.16
C LYS A 414 19.72 4.20 -11.23
N SER A 415 20.69 3.35 -11.59
CA SER A 415 21.10 2.25 -10.71
C SER A 415 21.73 2.77 -9.42
N ASP A 416 21.59 2.02 -8.33
CA ASP A 416 22.17 2.38 -7.02
C ASP A 416 23.68 2.66 -7.10
N ARG A 417 24.41 1.89 -7.90
CA ARG A 417 25.84 2.10 -8.16
C ARG A 417 26.09 3.47 -8.79
N LYS A 418 25.33 3.84 -9.81
CA LYS A 418 25.45 5.14 -10.47
C LYS A 418 25.06 6.30 -9.58
N VAL A 419 24.10 6.12 -8.68
CA VAL A 419 23.72 7.11 -7.65
C VAL A 419 24.88 7.28 -6.66
N ALA A 420 25.51 6.19 -6.21
CA ALA A 420 26.67 6.24 -5.32
C ALA A 420 27.88 6.93 -5.97
N GLU A 421 28.16 6.64 -7.24
CA GLU A 421 29.23 7.29 -8.02
C GLU A 421 28.99 8.81 -8.15
N ILE A 422 27.77 9.23 -8.48
CA ILE A 422 27.39 10.65 -8.58
C ILE A 422 27.56 11.35 -7.22
N ARG A 423 27.11 10.74 -6.13
CA ARG A 423 27.29 11.30 -4.77
C ARG A 423 28.76 11.41 -4.37
N ALA A 424 29.58 10.44 -4.74
CA ALA A 424 31.02 10.48 -4.48
C ALA A 424 31.70 11.63 -5.26
N GLN A 425 31.30 11.83 -6.52
CA GLN A 425 31.82 12.95 -7.34
C GLN A 425 31.36 14.31 -6.80
N GLU A 426 30.09 14.45 -6.37
CA GLU A 426 29.57 15.68 -5.77
C GLU A 426 30.29 16.02 -4.46
N ARG A 427 30.59 15.02 -3.62
CA ARG A 427 31.40 15.22 -2.39
C ARG A 427 32.83 15.67 -2.71
N ALA A 428 33.49 15.01 -3.65
CA ALA A 428 34.84 15.37 -4.05
C ALA A 428 34.92 16.80 -4.63
N ALA A 429 33.92 17.22 -5.39
CA ALA A 429 33.83 18.58 -5.92
C ALA A 429 33.60 19.64 -4.82
N GLN A 430 32.83 19.31 -3.78
CA GLN A 430 32.61 20.19 -2.62
C GLN A 430 33.87 20.33 -1.75
N ASP A 431 34.55 19.21 -1.50
CA ASP A 431 35.80 19.20 -0.74
C ASP A 431 36.93 19.94 -1.49
N GLY A 432 36.90 19.93 -2.84
CA GLY A 432 37.82 20.68 -3.70
C GLY A 432 37.57 22.19 -3.67
N MET A 433 36.30 22.63 -3.63
CA MET A 433 35.94 24.06 -3.53
C MET A 433 36.27 24.65 -2.16
N GLY A 434 36.08 23.88 -1.09
CA GLY A 434 36.43 24.35 0.27
C GLY A 434 37.92 24.48 0.54
N LYS A 435 38.79 23.89 -0.31
CA LYS A 435 40.27 24.07 -0.24
C LYS A 435 40.80 25.25 -1.05
N VAL A 436 39.99 25.85 -1.93
CA VAL A 436 40.35 27.03 -2.74
C VAL A 436 39.96 28.33 -2.04
N GLU A 437 39.05 28.26 -1.06
CA GLU A 437 38.61 29.41 -0.26
C GLU A 437 39.39 29.57 1.07
N GLN A 438 40.38 28.74 1.37
CA GLN A 438 41.37 28.91 2.46
C GLN A 438 42.74 29.31 1.89
#